data_30db910c44e65d9e0ab724d125ed060a
#
_entry.id   30db910c44e65d9e0ab724d125ed060a
#
_cell.length_a   1.000
_cell.length_b   1.000
_cell.length_c   1.000
_cell.angle_alpha   90.00
_cell.angle_beta   90.00
_cell.angle_gamma   90.00
#
_symmetry.space_group_name_H-M   'P 1'
#
loop_
_entity.id
_entity.type
_entity.pdbx_description
1 polymer ?
#
loop_
_entity_poly.entity_id
_entity_poly.type
_entity_poly.pdbx_seq_one_letter_code
_entity_poly.pdbx_strand_id
1 'polypeptide(L)'
;MSFMRRMKVELSAFFAGSSCVYPKHAPQPIKEDALLSGSLESTNRPYAVAKIAAIEMCSAYNRQYGTRFLAGMPTNLYGPNDNYDRNYSHVVPALIRKMHEAKTNGADQVVIWGTGQPRREFLYSDDAADACIFLMNLDDAGHRVWRDGVPCRCR
;
A
#
# COMPACT_ATOMS: atom_id res chain seq x y z
N MET A 1 -13.85 29.39 13.79
CA MET A 1 -12.38 29.22 13.63
C MET A 1 -11.97 27.97 14.38
N SER A 2 -11.42 26.96 13.67
CA SER A 2 -11.11 25.65 14.27
C SER A 2 -10.01 25.79 15.33
N PHE A 3 -10.11 25.00 16.40
CA PHE A 3 -9.11 24.84 17.47
C PHE A 3 -7.69 24.60 16.94
N MET A 4 -7.55 23.83 15.86
CA MET A 4 -6.27 23.51 15.21
C MET A 4 -5.57 24.75 14.59
N ARG A 5 -6.32 25.72 14.09
CA ARG A 5 -5.77 26.98 13.57
C ARG A 5 -5.17 27.87 14.67
N ARG A 6 -5.62 27.69 15.90
CA ARG A 6 -5.13 28.46 17.07
C ARG A 6 -3.80 27.96 17.60
N MET A 7 -3.48 26.69 17.42
CA MET A 7 -2.28 26.09 18.05
C MET A 7 -1.04 26.11 17.17
N LYS A 8 -1.12 26.49 15.87
CA LYS A 8 0.00 26.41 14.92
C LYS A 8 0.70 25.04 14.92
N VAL A 9 -0.03 23.97 15.24
CA VAL A 9 0.52 22.61 15.23
C VAL A 9 0.50 22.13 13.80
N GLU A 10 1.67 21.90 13.22
CA GLU A 10 1.79 21.21 11.96
C GLU A 10 1.49 19.72 12.18
N LEU A 11 0.30 19.29 11.75
CA LEU A 11 -0.08 17.89 11.79
C LEU A 11 0.39 17.23 10.51
N SER A 12 1.29 16.28 10.64
CA SER A 12 1.74 15.41 9.56
C SER A 12 1.41 13.95 9.89
N ALA A 13 1.01 13.20 8.90
CA ALA A 13 0.77 11.76 9.01
C ALA A 13 0.98 11.09 7.65
N PHE A 14 1.43 9.85 7.67
CA PHE A 14 1.47 8.98 6.50
C PHE A 14 0.42 7.88 6.66
N PHE A 15 -0.48 7.80 5.69
CA PHE A 15 -1.48 6.74 5.62
C PHE A 15 -1.05 5.68 4.60
N ALA A 16 -0.79 4.47 5.06
CA ALA A 16 -0.53 3.34 4.17
C ALA A 16 -1.84 2.84 3.56
N GLY A 17 -2.02 3.10 2.28
CA GLY A 17 -3.09 2.56 1.46
C GLY A 17 -2.86 1.09 1.11
N SER A 18 -3.42 0.67 -0.01
CA SER A 18 -3.22 -0.68 -0.56
C SER A 18 -3.60 -0.68 -2.04
N SER A 19 -2.96 -1.49 -2.85
CA SER A 19 -3.31 -1.66 -4.26
C SER A 19 -4.73 -2.18 -4.51
N CYS A 20 -5.40 -2.76 -3.50
CA CYS A 20 -6.81 -3.18 -3.61
C CYS A 20 -7.79 -2.01 -3.77
N VAL A 21 -7.36 -0.75 -3.57
CA VAL A 21 -8.22 0.44 -3.78
C VAL A 21 -8.52 0.70 -5.26
N TYR A 22 -7.74 0.11 -6.15
CA TYR A 22 -7.94 0.25 -7.59
C TYR A 22 -8.97 -0.73 -8.13
N PRO A 23 -9.66 -0.38 -9.22
CA PRO A 23 -10.61 -1.28 -9.86
C PRO A 23 -9.99 -2.62 -10.27
N LYS A 24 -10.79 -3.69 -10.16
CA LYS A 24 -10.38 -5.04 -10.54
C LYS A 24 -9.82 -5.12 -11.97
N HIS A 25 -10.38 -4.36 -12.87
CA HIS A 25 -10.04 -4.35 -14.30
C HIS A 25 -9.38 -3.04 -14.74
N ALA A 26 -8.65 -2.38 -13.82
CA ALA A 26 -7.89 -1.18 -14.18
C ALA A 26 -6.84 -1.52 -15.27
N PRO A 27 -6.65 -0.63 -16.26
CA PRO A 27 -5.60 -0.78 -17.26
C PRO A 27 -4.21 -0.91 -16.60
N GLN A 28 -3.34 -1.71 -17.20
CA GLN A 28 -1.97 -1.89 -16.73
C GLN A 28 -0.98 -1.10 -17.60
N PRO A 29 0.00 -0.43 -17.01
CA PRO A 29 0.22 -0.21 -15.57
C PRO A 29 -0.86 0.67 -14.95
N ILE A 30 -1.27 0.35 -13.71
CA ILE A 30 -2.30 1.11 -13.00
C ILE A 30 -1.77 2.51 -12.69
N LYS A 31 -2.58 3.53 -13.03
CA LYS A 31 -2.30 4.92 -12.68
C LYS A 31 -3.11 5.33 -11.45
N GLU A 32 -2.65 6.36 -10.75
CA GLU A 32 -3.32 6.86 -9.53
C GLU A 32 -4.74 7.38 -9.81
N ASP A 33 -4.97 7.98 -10.97
CA ASP A 33 -6.26 8.47 -11.43
C ASP A 33 -7.31 7.37 -11.69
N ALA A 34 -6.88 6.11 -11.68
CA ALA A 34 -7.80 4.97 -11.72
C ALA A 34 -8.58 4.75 -10.41
N LEU A 35 -8.23 5.47 -9.33
CA LEU A 35 -8.99 5.40 -8.08
C LEU A 35 -10.46 5.77 -8.32
N LEU A 36 -11.37 4.93 -7.81
CA LEU A 36 -12.84 5.12 -7.97
C LEU A 36 -13.37 5.07 -9.42
N SER A 37 -12.56 4.67 -10.40
CA SER A 37 -12.98 4.62 -11.80
C SER A 37 -13.75 3.34 -12.20
N GLY A 38 -13.94 2.39 -11.29
CA GLY A 38 -14.61 1.13 -11.58
C GLY A 38 -14.85 0.23 -10.37
N SER A 39 -15.36 -0.98 -10.63
CA SER A 39 -15.71 -1.94 -9.58
C SER A 39 -14.49 -2.52 -8.90
N LEU A 40 -14.52 -2.58 -7.57
CA LEU A 40 -13.50 -3.21 -6.73
C LEU A 40 -13.61 -4.73 -6.79
N GLU A 41 -12.52 -5.43 -6.44
CA GLU A 41 -12.56 -6.88 -6.23
C GLU A 41 -13.50 -7.22 -5.07
N SER A 42 -14.49 -8.08 -5.34
CA SER A 42 -15.58 -8.38 -4.41
C SER A 42 -15.12 -8.95 -3.06
N THR A 43 -14.10 -9.80 -3.09
CA THR A 43 -13.56 -10.48 -1.90
C THR A 43 -12.89 -9.52 -0.92
N ASN A 44 -12.30 -8.42 -1.43
CA ASN A 44 -11.57 -7.42 -0.64
C ASN A 44 -12.33 -6.09 -0.52
N ARG A 45 -13.54 -6.01 -1.05
CA ARG A 45 -14.31 -4.77 -1.15
C ARG A 45 -14.45 -3.99 0.16
N PRO A 46 -14.81 -4.60 1.31
CA PRO A 46 -14.94 -3.87 2.56
C PRO A 46 -13.62 -3.21 3.00
N TYR A 47 -12.52 -3.94 2.86
CA TYR A 47 -11.18 -3.43 3.17
C TYR A 47 -10.78 -2.30 2.20
N ALA A 48 -10.98 -2.47 0.91
CA ALA A 48 -10.69 -1.47 -0.09
C ALA A 48 -11.47 -0.17 0.14
N VAL A 49 -12.77 -0.26 0.44
CA VAL A 49 -13.62 0.91 0.75
C VAL A 49 -13.10 1.66 1.98
N ALA A 50 -12.70 0.95 3.04
CA ALA A 50 -12.12 1.59 4.22
C ALA A 50 -10.82 2.35 3.89
N LYS A 51 -9.95 1.76 3.06
CA LYS A 51 -8.71 2.41 2.61
C LYS A 51 -8.98 3.61 1.71
N ILE A 52 -9.93 3.54 0.78
CA ILE A 52 -10.36 4.68 -0.05
C ILE A 52 -10.86 5.82 0.82
N ALA A 53 -11.74 5.54 1.78
CA ALA A 53 -12.26 6.56 2.68
C ALA A 53 -11.15 7.30 3.44
N ALA A 54 -10.11 6.59 3.89
CA ALA A 54 -8.99 7.20 4.59
C ALA A 54 -8.10 8.04 3.65
N ILE A 55 -7.91 7.64 2.40
CA ILE A 55 -7.20 8.42 1.36
C ILE A 55 -7.95 9.75 1.13
N GLU A 56 -9.26 9.67 0.90
CA GLU A 56 -10.10 10.85 0.72
C GLU A 56 -10.13 11.77 1.95
N MET A 57 -10.13 11.19 3.16
CA MET A 57 -9.98 11.96 4.39
C MET A 57 -8.66 12.72 4.44
N CYS A 58 -7.53 12.11 4.11
CA CYS A 58 -6.24 12.80 4.06
C CYS A 58 -6.31 14.03 3.15
N SER A 59 -6.85 13.87 1.94
CA SER A 59 -7.04 14.97 0.99
C SER A 59 -7.97 16.05 1.53
N ALA A 60 -9.09 15.67 2.15
CA ALA A 60 -10.06 16.62 2.72
C ALA A 60 -9.45 17.43 3.87
N TYR A 61 -8.73 16.80 4.79
CA TYR A 61 -8.05 17.49 5.89
C TYR A 61 -6.97 18.44 5.39
N ASN A 62 -6.19 18.04 4.40
CA ASN A 62 -5.18 18.91 3.79
C ASN A 62 -5.82 20.18 3.22
N ARG A 63 -6.94 20.04 2.49
CA ARG A 63 -7.67 21.20 1.93
C ARG A 63 -8.31 22.09 2.99
N GLN A 64 -8.91 21.47 4.02
CA GLN A 64 -9.71 22.21 5.00
C GLN A 64 -8.85 22.85 6.10
N TYR A 65 -7.81 22.15 6.55
CA TYR A 65 -7.04 22.54 7.72
C TYR A 65 -5.57 22.86 7.43
N GLY A 66 -5.10 22.61 6.21
CA GLY A 66 -3.70 22.83 5.84
C GLY A 66 -2.77 21.79 6.52
N THR A 67 -3.26 20.59 6.78
CA THR A 67 -2.43 19.51 7.33
C THR A 67 -1.46 18.98 6.28
N ARG A 68 -0.47 18.18 6.73
CA ARG A 68 0.53 17.54 5.88
C ARG A 68 0.32 16.02 5.90
N PHE A 69 -0.89 15.58 5.54
CA PHE A 69 -1.20 14.17 5.43
C PHE A 69 -0.84 13.63 4.04
N LEU A 70 -0.12 12.53 4.02
CA LEU A 70 0.25 11.80 2.82
C LEU A 70 -0.45 10.45 2.79
N ALA A 71 -0.89 10.02 1.62
CA ALA A 71 -1.40 8.67 1.41
C ALA A 71 -0.55 7.98 0.34
N GLY A 72 0.10 6.88 0.70
CA GLY A 72 0.90 6.08 -0.22
C GLY A 72 0.31 4.69 -0.43
N MET A 73 0.41 4.16 -1.64
CA MET A 73 -0.04 2.82 -1.99
C MET A 73 1.16 1.89 -2.14
N PRO A 74 1.60 1.22 -1.05
CA PRO A 74 2.67 0.25 -1.15
C PRO A 74 2.25 -0.95 -2.00
N THR A 75 3.21 -1.57 -2.65
CA THR A 75 3.03 -2.87 -3.30
C THR A 75 2.92 -3.99 -2.24
N ASN A 76 3.02 -5.26 -2.62
CA ASN A 76 2.97 -6.34 -1.64
C ASN A 76 4.22 -6.30 -0.76
N LEU A 77 4.04 -6.04 0.52
CA LEU A 77 5.13 -6.01 1.48
C LEU A 77 5.52 -7.42 1.90
N TYR A 78 6.80 -7.63 2.16
CA TYR A 78 7.34 -8.84 2.76
C TYR A 78 8.51 -8.48 3.68
N GLY A 79 8.79 -9.31 4.67
CA GLY A 79 9.92 -9.04 5.58
C GLY A 79 9.95 -9.94 6.81
N PRO A 80 10.85 -9.66 7.75
CA PRO A 80 10.92 -10.37 9.01
C PRO A 80 9.61 -10.26 9.80
N ASN A 81 9.28 -11.32 10.53
CA ASN A 81 8.05 -11.41 11.34
C ASN A 81 6.74 -11.41 10.54
N ASP A 82 6.79 -11.70 9.24
CA ASP A 82 5.59 -11.85 8.42
C ASP A 82 4.74 -13.05 8.91
N ASN A 83 3.50 -13.12 8.43
CA ASN A 83 2.61 -14.23 8.74
C ASN A 83 2.94 -15.44 7.86
N TYR A 84 3.44 -16.52 8.47
CA TYR A 84 3.75 -17.79 7.79
C TYR A 84 2.64 -18.85 7.96
N ASP A 85 1.40 -18.47 8.23
CA ASP A 85 0.28 -19.42 8.32
C ASP A 85 0.06 -20.14 6.99
N ARG A 86 -0.29 -21.44 7.05
CA ARG A 86 -0.45 -22.28 5.84
C ARG A 86 -1.59 -21.84 4.93
N ASN A 87 -2.63 -21.24 5.50
CA ASN A 87 -3.88 -20.94 4.80
C ASN A 87 -4.09 -19.42 4.57
N TYR A 88 -3.49 -18.58 5.44
CA TYR A 88 -3.79 -17.16 5.51
C TYR A 88 -2.58 -16.25 5.27
N SER A 89 -1.42 -16.82 4.90
CA SER A 89 -0.25 -16.01 4.58
C SER A 89 -0.26 -15.48 3.15
N HIS A 90 0.42 -14.35 2.95
CA HIS A 90 0.68 -13.83 1.61
C HIS A 90 1.64 -14.73 0.83
N VAL A 91 1.74 -14.49 -0.50
CA VAL A 91 2.42 -15.39 -1.42
C VAL A 91 3.90 -15.64 -1.08
N VAL A 92 4.66 -14.61 -0.71
CA VAL A 92 6.09 -14.76 -0.40
C VAL A 92 6.32 -15.61 0.85
N PRO A 93 5.74 -15.29 2.03
CA PRO A 93 5.88 -16.13 3.21
C PRO A 93 5.30 -17.53 3.02
N ALA A 94 4.19 -17.68 2.26
CA ALA A 94 3.65 -19.01 1.93
C ALA A 94 4.62 -19.88 1.15
N LEU A 95 5.29 -19.31 0.14
CA LEU A 95 6.27 -20.02 -0.66
C LEU A 95 7.53 -20.37 0.15
N ILE A 96 8.04 -19.43 0.94
CA ILE A 96 9.18 -19.67 1.84
C ILE A 96 8.88 -20.85 2.77
N ARG A 97 7.71 -20.85 3.41
CA ARG A 97 7.30 -21.92 4.29
C ARG A 97 7.18 -23.25 3.56
N LYS A 98 6.50 -23.30 2.42
CA LYS A 98 6.33 -24.52 1.63
C LYS A 98 7.68 -25.12 1.21
N MET A 99 8.62 -24.28 0.75
CA MET A 99 9.95 -24.71 0.35
C MET A 99 10.76 -25.22 1.55
N HIS A 100 10.68 -24.53 2.68
CA HIS A 100 11.35 -24.94 3.91
C HIS A 100 10.82 -26.29 4.41
N GLU A 101 9.49 -26.47 4.47
CA GLU A 101 8.87 -27.73 4.90
C GLU A 101 9.21 -28.88 3.95
N ALA A 102 9.18 -28.65 2.63
CA ALA A 102 9.56 -29.65 1.64
C ALA A 102 11.02 -30.12 1.83
N LYS A 103 11.93 -29.16 2.00
CA LYS A 103 13.35 -29.44 2.27
C LYS A 103 13.52 -30.24 3.55
N THR A 104 12.84 -29.87 4.63
CA THR A 104 12.94 -30.53 5.93
C THR A 104 12.39 -31.96 5.90
N ASN A 105 11.33 -32.19 5.13
CA ASN A 105 10.67 -33.49 5.00
C ASN A 105 11.24 -34.35 3.87
N GLY A 106 12.27 -33.89 3.17
CA GLY A 106 12.88 -34.63 2.05
C GLY A 106 11.95 -34.80 0.85
N ALA A 107 11.01 -33.86 0.64
CA ALA A 107 10.09 -33.92 -0.48
C ALA A 107 10.77 -33.43 -1.78
N ASP A 108 10.59 -34.21 -2.86
CA ASP A 108 11.16 -33.89 -4.17
C ASP A 108 10.44 -32.74 -4.91
N GLN A 109 9.27 -32.38 -4.44
CA GLN A 109 8.40 -31.40 -5.13
C GLN A 109 7.69 -30.49 -4.15
N VAL A 110 7.42 -29.24 -4.60
CA VAL A 110 6.58 -28.24 -3.91
C VAL A 110 5.39 -27.92 -4.78
N VAL A 111 4.18 -28.10 -4.24
CA VAL A 111 2.94 -27.74 -4.96
C VAL A 111 2.70 -26.23 -4.85
N ILE A 112 2.72 -25.56 -6.00
CA ILE A 112 2.36 -24.13 -6.14
C ILE A 112 0.96 -24.05 -6.73
N TRP A 113 0.11 -23.22 -6.13
CA TRP A 113 -1.24 -23.02 -6.61
C TRP A 113 -1.29 -22.08 -7.81
N GLY A 114 -2.17 -22.38 -8.77
CA GLY A 114 -2.37 -21.60 -9.97
C GLY A 114 -1.42 -21.94 -11.11
N THR A 115 -1.35 -21.09 -12.10
CA THR A 115 -0.59 -21.31 -13.35
C THR A 115 0.86 -20.84 -13.27
N GLY A 116 1.26 -20.13 -12.22
CA GLY A 116 2.58 -19.48 -12.12
C GLY A 116 2.75 -18.23 -12.98
N GLN A 117 1.76 -17.87 -13.79
CA GLN A 117 1.84 -16.71 -14.68
C GLN A 117 1.58 -15.34 -14.02
N PRO A 118 0.75 -15.20 -12.95
CA PRO A 118 0.48 -13.90 -12.34
C PRO A 118 1.77 -13.24 -11.84
N ARG A 119 1.97 -11.99 -12.24
CA ARG A 119 3.08 -11.15 -11.79
C ARG A 119 2.61 -10.24 -10.66
N ARG A 120 3.51 -9.97 -9.71
CA ARG A 120 3.27 -9.06 -8.58
C ARG A 120 4.54 -8.27 -8.32
N GLU A 121 4.35 -7.04 -7.87
CA GLU A 121 5.42 -6.22 -7.33
C GLU A 121 5.55 -6.49 -5.85
N PHE A 122 6.78 -6.54 -5.36
CA PHE A 122 7.10 -6.76 -3.95
C PHE A 122 8.04 -5.67 -3.47
N LEU A 123 7.86 -5.27 -2.21
CA LEU A 123 8.72 -4.30 -1.55
C LEU A 123 9.08 -4.83 -0.15
N TYR A 124 10.37 -4.74 0.19
CA TYR A 124 10.82 -5.13 1.52
C TYR A 124 10.29 -4.17 2.58
N SER A 125 9.90 -4.69 3.73
CA SER A 125 9.21 -3.90 4.77
C SER A 125 10.04 -2.73 5.30
N ASP A 126 11.36 -2.92 5.46
CA ASP A 126 12.24 -1.87 5.96
C ASP A 126 12.45 -0.77 4.91
N ASP A 127 12.57 -1.14 3.62
CA ASP A 127 12.62 -0.16 2.52
C ASP A 127 11.32 0.66 2.44
N ALA A 128 10.18 0.01 2.70
CA ALA A 128 8.90 0.71 2.78
C ALA A 128 8.86 1.68 3.97
N ALA A 129 9.39 1.28 5.12
CA ALA A 129 9.47 2.14 6.29
C ALA A 129 10.38 3.34 6.05
N ASP A 130 11.55 3.12 5.45
CA ASP A 130 12.48 4.19 5.10
C ASP A 130 11.87 5.17 4.09
N ALA A 131 11.14 4.67 3.10
CA ALA A 131 10.39 5.51 2.16
C ALA A 131 9.32 6.36 2.87
N CYS A 132 8.58 5.78 3.82
CA CYS A 132 7.61 6.54 4.62
C CYS A 132 8.28 7.65 5.43
N ILE A 133 9.41 7.36 6.09
CA ILE A 133 10.18 8.34 6.86
C ILE A 133 10.71 9.45 5.94
N PHE A 134 11.25 9.09 4.77
CA PHE A 134 11.71 10.05 3.78
C PHE A 134 10.60 10.99 3.34
N LEU A 135 9.44 10.46 2.97
CA LEU A 135 8.30 11.24 2.52
C LEU A 135 7.75 12.17 3.61
N MET A 136 7.73 11.73 4.86
CA MET A 136 7.28 12.56 5.99
C MET A 136 8.24 13.70 6.33
N ASN A 137 9.53 13.56 5.98
CA ASN A 137 10.57 14.57 6.21
C ASN A 137 10.80 15.51 5.02
N LEU A 138 10.04 15.39 3.93
CA LEU A 138 10.12 16.34 2.83
C LEU A 138 9.80 17.76 3.30
N ASP A 139 10.47 18.74 2.70
CA ASP A 139 10.11 20.15 2.86
C ASP A 139 8.74 20.46 2.26
N ASP A 140 8.25 21.69 2.45
CA ASP A 140 6.95 22.10 1.93
C ASP A 140 6.85 22.04 0.41
N ALA A 141 7.95 22.24 -0.30
CA ALA A 141 7.98 22.15 -1.76
C ALA A 141 7.83 20.70 -2.21
N GLY A 142 8.63 19.80 -1.66
CA GLY A 142 8.54 18.37 -1.92
C GLY A 142 7.19 17.79 -1.49
N HIS A 143 6.69 18.17 -0.32
CA HIS A 143 5.38 17.72 0.16
C HIS A 143 4.23 18.14 -0.76
N ARG A 144 4.25 19.38 -1.32
CA ARG A 144 3.24 19.82 -2.28
C ARG A 144 3.24 18.99 -3.56
N VAL A 145 4.40 18.62 -4.06
CA VAL A 145 4.52 17.75 -5.24
C VAL A 145 3.79 16.42 -5.03
N TRP A 146 3.97 15.81 -3.87
CA TRP A 146 3.30 14.54 -3.55
C TRP A 146 1.81 14.69 -3.21
N ARG A 147 1.44 15.80 -2.59
CA ARG A 147 0.05 16.09 -2.21
C ARG A 147 -0.85 16.42 -3.39
N ASP A 148 -0.33 17.21 -4.34
CA ASP A 148 -1.13 17.79 -5.42
C ASP A 148 -1.12 16.93 -6.71
N GLY A 149 -0.59 15.72 -6.61
CA GLY A 149 -0.77 14.69 -7.63
C GLY A 149 0.17 14.82 -8.83
N VAL A 150 1.48 14.85 -8.58
CA VAL A 150 2.38 14.42 -9.64
C VAL A 150 2.35 12.88 -9.65
N PRO A 151 1.92 12.22 -10.74
CA PRO A 151 1.87 10.78 -10.80
C PRO A 151 3.28 10.23 -10.54
N CYS A 152 3.42 9.45 -9.47
CA CYS A 152 4.64 8.72 -9.21
C CYS A 152 4.84 7.75 -10.38
N ARG A 153 5.75 8.09 -11.28
CA ARG A 153 6.23 7.15 -12.30
C ARG A 153 7.15 6.15 -11.60
N CYS A 154 6.59 5.12 -11.01
CA CYS A 154 7.33 3.91 -10.75
C CYS A 154 7.70 3.31 -12.12
N ARG A 155 8.98 3.36 -12.47
CA ARG A 155 9.55 2.62 -13.61
C ARG A 155 9.85 1.20 -13.18
#